data_196f1b65525b9ee8eb250981c6c3aca8
#
_entry.id   196f1b65525b9ee8eb250981c6c3aca8
#
_cell.length_a   1.000
_cell.length_b   1.000
_cell.length_c   1.000
_cell.angle_alpha   90.00
_cell.angle_beta   90.00
_cell.angle_gamma   90.00
#
_symmetry.space_group_name_H-M   'P 1'
#
loop_
_entity.id
_entity.type
_entity.pdbx_description
1 polymer ?
#
loop_
_entity_poly.entity_id
_entity_poly.type
_entity_poly.pdbx_seq_one_letter_code
_entity_poly.pdbx_strand_id
1 'polypeptide(L)'
;MPRYIFITGGVVSSIGKGIVAASLGRLLKSRGYDVSILKLDPYLNVDPGTMSPIQHGEVFVTEDGAETDLDLGHYERFTDTAMSRLNSVTTGSIYQSVINKERRGDYNGGTVQVIPHITGEIRERIHRVASNSNADVVITEIGGTVGDIESLPFLEACLLYTSPSPRDVEESRMP
;
A
#
# COMPACT_ATOMS: atom_id res chain seq x y z
N MET A 1 -3.03 -11.83 -14.69
CA MET A 1 -3.32 -11.20 -13.40
C MET A 1 -1.99 -10.99 -12.67
N PRO A 2 -1.72 -9.81 -12.10
CA PRO A 2 -0.51 -9.58 -11.33
C PRO A 2 -0.46 -10.47 -10.08
N ARG A 3 0.73 -10.80 -9.65
CA ARG A 3 0.98 -11.48 -8.37
C ARG A 3 1.27 -10.43 -7.32
N TYR A 4 0.78 -10.64 -6.11
CA TYR A 4 0.98 -9.71 -4.99
C TYR A 4 1.87 -10.33 -3.93
N ILE A 5 2.87 -9.56 -3.48
CA ILE A 5 3.77 -9.93 -2.40
C ILE A 5 3.65 -8.87 -1.32
N PHE A 6 3.30 -9.26 -0.10
CA PHE A 6 3.17 -8.35 1.03
C PHE A 6 4.35 -8.53 1.97
N ILE A 7 5.03 -7.44 2.31
CA ILE A 7 6.15 -7.40 3.24
C ILE A 7 5.72 -6.67 4.50
N THR A 8 5.70 -7.38 5.61
CA THR A 8 5.37 -6.83 6.93
C THR A 8 6.55 -6.99 7.87
N GLY A 9 6.62 -6.17 8.91
CA GLY A 9 7.62 -6.28 9.99
C GLY A 9 7.04 -6.92 11.23
N GLY A 10 7.90 -7.63 11.97
CA GLY A 10 7.59 -8.12 13.32
C GLY A 10 7.75 -7.02 14.37
N VAL A 11 8.14 -7.41 15.59
CA VAL A 11 8.25 -6.53 16.78
C VAL A 11 9.29 -5.40 16.65
N VAL A 12 10.23 -5.51 15.71
CA VAL A 12 11.29 -4.51 15.50
C VAL A 12 11.10 -3.82 14.15
N SER A 13 10.78 -2.53 14.16
CA SER A 13 10.52 -1.73 12.96
C SER A 13 11.73 -1.51 12.07
N SER A 14 12.94 -1.58 12.61
CA SER A 14 14.20 -1.21 11.93
C SER A 14 14.85 -2.33 11.10
N ILE A 15 14.13 -3.37 10.72
CA ILE A 15 14.72 -4.55 10.02
C ILE A 15 15.01 -4.28 8.52
N GLY A 16 14.81 -3.04 8.04
CA GLY A 16 15.10 -2.71 6.65
C GLY A 16 14.11 -3.31 5.64
N LYS A 17 12.81 -3.31 5.98
CA LYS A 17 11.74 -3.75 5.06
C LYS A 17 11.84 -3.11 3.68
N GLY A 18 12.13 -1.80 3.62
CA GLY A 18 12.31 -1.06 2.37
C GLY A 18 13.43 -1.65 1.51
N ILE A 19 14.57 -1.96 2.14
CA ILE A 19 15.70 -2.60 1.44
C ILE A 19 15.34 -4.02 0.98
N VAL A 20 14.59 -4.77 1.78
CA VAL A 20 14.11 -6.11 1.39
C VAL A 20 13.17 -6.01 0.19
N ALA A 21 12.22 -5.07 0.22
CA ALA A 21 11.30 -4.83 -0.89
C ALA A 21 12.05 -4.45 -2.18
N ALA A 22 12.96 -3.50 -2.07
CA ALA A 22 13.79 -3.03 -3.18
C ALA A 22 14.68 -4.14 -3.76
N SER A 23 15.33 -4.92 -2.90
CA SER A 23 16.19 -6.04 -3.31
C SER A 23 15.40 -7.14 -4.00
N LEU A 24 14.24 -7.51 -3.46
CA LEU A 24 13.34 -8.47 -4.08
C LEU A 24 12.85 -7.99 -5.44
N GLY A 25 12.49 -6.70 -5.53
CA GLY A 25 12.11 -6.06 -6.79
C GLY A 25 13.22 -6.17 -7.84
N ARG A 26 14.46 -5.86 -7.45
CA ARG A 26 15.63 -5.99 -8.33
C ARG A 26 15.84 -7.44 -8.81
N LEU A 27 15.74 -8.41 -7.90
CA LEU A 27 15.91 -9.83 -8.24
C LEU A 27 14.83 -10.33 -9.19
N LEU A 28 13.58 -9.90 -9.03
CA LEU A 28 12.50 -10.26 -9.94
C LEU A 28 12.69 -9.61 -11.31
N LYS A 29 13.05 -8.33 -11.36
CA LYS A 29 13.37 -7.64 -12.62
C LYS A 29 14.53 -8.31 -13.37
N SER A 30 15.57 -8.76 -12.67
CA SER A 30 16.68 -9.48 -13.30
C SER A 30 16.28 -10.83 -13.89
N ARG A 31 15.10 -11.35 -13.51
CA ARG A 31 14.48 -12.56 -14.08
C ARG A 31 13.45 -12.25 -15.17
N GLY A 32 13.32 -11.00 -15.58
CA GLY A 32 12.44 -10.58 -16.67
C GLY A 32 11.01 -10.28 -16.28
N TYR A 33 10.70 -10.13 -14.98
CA TYR A 33 9.38 -9.70 -14.53
C TYR A 33 9.27 -8.17 -14.50
N ASP A 34 8.13 -7.64 -14.91
CA ASP A 34 7.77 -6.26 -14.64
C ASP A 34 7.28 -6.13 -13.20
N VAL A 35 7.95 -5.26 -12.43
CA VAL A 35 7.72 -5.13 -10.98
C VAL A 35 7.37 -3.69 -10.63
N SER A 36 6.33 -3.52 -9.83
CA SER A 36 6.03 -2.26 -9.14
C SER A 36 6.08 -2.46 -7.63
N ILE A 37 6.45 -1.40 -6.91
CA ILE A 37 6.52 -1.43 -5.44
C ILE A 37 5.59 -0.37 -4.89
N LEU A 38 4.82 -0.72 -3.86
CA LEU A 38 3.90 0.17 -3.15
C LEU A 38 4.30 0.25 -1.68
N LYS A 39 4.40 1.45 -1.17
CA LYS A 39 4.56 1.74 0.27
C LYS A 39 3.21 2.05 0.88
N LEU A 40 2.86 1.36 1.97
CA LEU A 40 1.71 1.65 2.81
C LEU A 40 2.21 2.15 4.17
N ASP A 41 1.97 3.42 4.47
CA ASP A 41 2.40 4.05 5.72
C ASP A 41 1.23 4.22 6.69
N PRO A 42 1.32 3.68 7.92
CA PRO A 42 0.18 3.63 8.85
C PRO A 42 -0.11 4.95 9.56
N TYR A 43 0.67 6.00 9.38
CA TYR A 43 0.40 7.29 10.03
C TYR A 43 -0.79 8.03 9.40
N LEU A 44 -1.42 8.93 10.19
CA LEU A 44 -2.61 9.69 9.80
C LEU A 44 -2.30 10.97 9.00
N ASN A 45 -1.06 11.31 8.77
CA ASN A 45 -0.71 12.40 7.86
C ASN A 45 -1.12 12.02 6.43
N VAL A 46 -1.65 12.97 5.67
CA VAL A 46 -2.07 12.73 4.28
C VAL A 46 -0.87 12.43 3.39
N ASP A 47 0.22 13.13 3.63
CA ASP A 47 1.55 12.93 3.06
C ASP A 47 2.63 13.31 4.09
N PRO A 48 3.91 12.97 3.86
CA PRO A 48 4.99 13.28 4.80
C PRO A 48 5.54 14.71 4.70
N GLY A 49 5.06 15.54 3.78
CA GLY A 49 5.64 16.86 3.49
C GLY A 49 5.63 17.84 4.67
N THR A 50 4.67 17.70 5.57
CA THR A 50 4.57 18.52 6.80
C THR A 50 5.14 17.84 8.05
N MET A 51 5.67 16.64 7.92
CA MET A 51 6.21 15.90 9.05
C MET A 51 7.61 16.40 9.41
N SER A 52 7.94 16.33 10.72
CA SER A 52 9.28 16.71 11.18
C SER A 52 10.34 15.77 10.63
N PRO A 53 11.39 16.28 9.95
CA PRO A 53 12.49 15.44 9.46
C PRO A 53 13.24 14.70 10.58
N ILE A 54 13.20 15.22 11.81
CA ILE A 54 13.83 14.57 12.97
C ILE A 54 13.08 13.30 13.37
N GLN A 55 11.75 13.29 13.21
CA GLN A 55 10.89 12.16 13.60
C GLN A 55 10.68 11.16 12.47
N HIS A 56 10.54 11.65 11.26
CA HIS A 56 10.15 10.84 10.09
C HIS A 56 11.32 10.56 9.14
N GLY A 57 12.35 11.38 9.14
CA GLY A 57 13.41 11.40 8.14
C GLY A 57 13.11 12.37 7.00
N GLU A 58 13.97 12.38 6.01
CA GLU A 58 13.81 13.21 4.81
C GLU A 58 12.68 12.69 3.93
N VAL A 59 12.00 13.59 3.24
CA VAL A 59 11.01 13.22 2.22
C VAL A 59 11.71 12.97 0.88
N PHE A 60 11.17 12.02 0.13
CA PHE A 60 11.53 11.79 -1.26
C PHE A 60 10.45 12.41 -2.15
N VAL A 61 10.87 13.21 -3.13
CA VAL A 61 9.95 13.84 -4.09
C VAL A 61 10.02 13.07 -5.41
N THR A 62 8.90 12.53 -5.84
CA THR A 62 8.77 11.80 -7.10
C THR A 62 8.75 12.74 -8.31
N GLU A 63 8.95 12.21 -9.51
CA GLU A 63 8.90 13.03 -10.75
C GLU A 63 7.57 13.77 -10.95
N ASP A 64 6.46 13.19 -10.48
CA ASP A 64 5.13 13.83 -10.53
C ASP A 64 4.88 14.79 -9.35
N GLY A 65 5.93 15.13 -8.58
CA GLY A 65 5.91 16.14 -7.54
C GLY A 65 5.24 15.69 -6.23
N ALA A 66 5.02 14.40 -6.02
CA ALA A 66 4.50 13.91 -4.76
C ALA A 66 5.61 13.84 -3.69
N GLU A 67 5.31 14.33 -2.49
CA GLU A 67 6.15 14.16 -1.30
C GLU A 67 5.84 12.80 -0.68
N THR A 68 6.87 11.97 -0.53
CA THR A 68 6.72 10.56 -0.13
C THR A 68 7.77 10.15 0.88
N ASP A 69 7.63 8.95 1.42
CA ASP A 69 8.64 8.34 2.30
C ASP A 69 9.96 8.11 1.55
N LEU A 70 11.08 8.22 2.25
CA LEU A 70 12.42 8.04 1.72
C LEU A 70 12.64 6.66 1.08
N ASP A 71 11.90 5.66 1.51
CA ASP A 71 11.98 4.29 0.96
C ASP A 71 11.70 4.26 -0.55
N LEU A 72 10.89 5.20 -1.08
CA LEU A 72 10.65 5.28 -2.52
C LEU A 72 11.93 5.57 -3.31
N GLY A 73 12.84 6.35 -2.75
CA GLY A 73 14.16 6.58 -3.34
C GLY A 73 15.01 5.30 -3.38
N HIS A 74 14.87 4.41 -2.39
CA HIS A 74 15.50 3.10 -2.43
C HIS A 74 14.88 2.22 -3.51
N TYR A 75 13.55 2.23 -3.65
CA TYR A 75 12.87 1.46 -4.68
C TYR A 75 13.32 1.88 -6.08
N GLU A 76 13.37 3.18 -6.37
CA GLU A 76 13.86 3.68 -7.66
C GLU A 76 15.29 3.23 -7.94
N ARG A 77 16.18 3.43 -6.97
CA ARG A 77 17.60 3.11 -7.12
C ARG A 77 17.85 1.64 -7.37
N PHE A 78 17.12 0.74 -6.69
CA PHE A 78 17.31 -0.70 -6.83
C PHE A 78 16.64 -1.26 -8.09
N THR A 79 15.46 -0.76 -8.41
CA THR A 79 14.67 -1.30 -9.52
C THR A 79 14.89 -0.59 -10.85
N ASP A 80 15.58 0.55 -10.83
CA ASP A 80 15.74 1.40 -12.01
C ASP A 80 14.39 1.69 -12.68
N THR A 81 13.42 2.09 -11.85
CA THR A 81 12.05 2.38 -12.25
C THR A 81 11.55 3.60 -11.49
N ALA A 82 11.13 4.64 -12.21
CA ALA A 82 10.58 5.84 -11.59
C ALA A 82 9.35 5.51 -10.74
N MET A 83 9.30 6.09 -9.54
CA MET A 83 8.13 6.02 -8.65
C MET A 83 7.26 7.26 -8.86
N SER A 84 6.00 7.12 -8.51
CA SER A 84 4.99 8.17 -8.61
C SER A 84 4.17 8.23 -7.31
N ARG A 85 3.28 9.22 -7.21
CA ARG A 85 2.32 9.30 -6.09
C ARG A 85 1.49 8.03 -5.88
N LEU A 86 1.33 7.21 -6.91
CA LEU A 86 0.60 5.94 -6.79
C LEU A 86 1.34 4.91 -5.94
N ASN A 87 2.67 5.05 -5.83
CA ASN A 87 3.54 4.13 -5.12
C ASN A 87 3.65 4.42 -3.62
N SER A 88 3.03 5.51 -3.14
CA SER A 88 2.98 5.88 -1.72
C SER A 88 1.53 6.11 -1.28
N VAL A 89 1.11 5.42 -0.24
CA VAL A 89 -0.23 5.52 0.32
C VAL A 89 -0.15 5.58 1.83
N THR A 90 -0.72 6.63 2.42
CA THR A 90 -0.80 6.80 3.87
C THR A 90 -2.20 6.46 4.38
N THR A 91 -2.32 6.08 5.65
CA THR A 91 -3.63 5.94 6.30
C THR A 91 -4.44 7.23 6.17
N GLY A 92 -3.80 8.41 6.37
CA GLY A 92 -4.48 9.69 6.22
C GLY A 92 -5.09 9.89 4.84
N SER A 93 -4.37 9.56 3.77
CA SER A 93 -4.88 9.67 2.40
C SER A 93 -6.07 8.73 2.13
N ILE A 94 -6.06 7.53 2.70
CA ILE A 94 -7.16 6.57 2.61
C ILE A 94 -8.40 7.10 3.33
N TYR A 95 -8.26 7.51 4.61
CA TYR A 95 -9.38 8.04 5.38
C TYR A 95 -9.95 9.30 4.74
N GLN A 96 -9.11 10.21 4.28
CA GLN A 96 -9.56 11.41 3.58
C GLN A 96 -10.37 11.07 2.33
N SER A 97 -9.94 10.08 1.55
CA SER A 97 -10.67 9.61 0.36
C SER A 97 -12.06 9.08 0.73
N VAL A 98 -12.13 8.20 1.75
CA VAL A 98 -13.39 7.60 2.20
C VAL A 98 -14.33 8.65 2.78
N ILE A 99 -13.82 9.59 3.60
CA ILE A 99 -14.61 10.69 4.15
C ILE A 99 -15.14 11.60 3.03
N ASN A 100 -14.31 11.92 2.05
CA ASN A 100 -14.74 12.71 0.90
C ASN A 100 -15.84 11.99 0.08
N LYS A 101 -15.74 10.68 -0.11
CA LYS A 101 -16.77 9.86 -0.75
C LYS A 101 -18.08 9.88 0.05
N GLU A 102 -18.00 9.76 1.38
CA GLU A 102 -19.15 9.86 2.27
C GLU A 102 -19.84 11.23 2.14
N ARG A 103 -19.07 12.32 2.21
CA ARG A 103 -19.60 13.68 2.11
C ARG A 103 -20.27 13.99 0.75
N ARG A 104 -19.85 13.33 -0.32
CA ARG A 104 -20.51 13.41 -1.63
C ARG A 104 -21.74 12.53 -1.77
N GLY A 105 -22.01 11.63 -0.81
CA GLY A 105 -23.13 10.72 -0.83
C GLY A 105 -22.87 9.41 -1.62
N ASP A 106 -21.62 9.09 -1.93
CA ASP A 106 -21.23 7.93 -2.73
C ASP A 106 -21.66 6.58 -2.08
N TYR A 107 -21.97 6.60 -0.78
CA TYR A 107 -22.44 5.43 -0.02
C TYR A 107 -23.94 5.38 0.20
N ASN A 108 -24.72 6.24 -0.46
CA ASN A 108 -26.18 6.25 -0.42
C ASN A 108 -26.81 6.27 0.99
N GLY A 109 -26.16 6.97 1.95
CA GLY A 109 -26.59 7.05 3.35
C GLY A 109 -26.29 5.81 4.20
N GLY A 110 -25.55 4.86 3.67
CA GLY A 110 -25.08 3.70 4.42
C GLY A 110 -24.06 4.09 5.51
N THR A 111 -24.00 3.29 6.58
CA THR A 111 -22.97 3.46 7.62
C THR A 111 -21.59 3.11 7.08
N VAL A 112 -20.68 4.08 7.11
CA VAL A 112 -19.30 3.88 6.66
C VAL A 112 -18.44 3.35 7.81
N GLN A 113 -17.75 2.24 7.58
CA GLN A 113 -16.97 1.50 8.59
C GLN A 113 -15.57 1.19 8.06
N VAL A 114 -14.66 0.78 8.96
CA VAL A 114 -13.31 0.35 8.56
C VAL A 114 -13.40 -0.83 7.58
N ILE A 115 -14.21 -1.83 7.92
CA ILE A 115 -14.57 -2.91 7.01
C ILE A 115 -16.04 -2.72 6.60
N PRO A 116 -16.37 -2.63 5.32
CA PRO A 116 -15.52 -2.85 4.13
C PRO A 116 -14.93 -1.58 3.50
N HIS A 117 -15.20 -0.37 3.99
CA HIS A 117 -14.95 0.86 3.23
C HIS A 117 -13.48 1.28 3.22
N ILE A 118 -12.81 1.30 4.38
CA ILE A 118 -11.36 1.61 4.47
C ILE A 118 -10.55 0.49 3.83
N THR A 119 -10.84 -0.77 4.15
CA THR A 119 -10.15 -1.92 3.55
C THR A 119 -10.38 -2.01 2.04
N GLY A 120 -11.56 -1.64 1.57
CA GLY A 120 -11.88 -1.55 0.14
C GLY A 120 -11.06 -0.48 -0.57
N GLU A 121 -10.95 0.72 0.02
CA GLU A 121 -10.12 1.80 -0.53
C GLU A 121 -8.64 1.41 -0.60
N ILE A 122 -8.11 0.73 0.43
CA ILE A 122 -6.73 0.21 0.43
C ILE A 122 -6.54 -0.77 -0.73
N ARG A 123 -7.45 -1.73 -0.90
CA ARG A 123 -7.40 -2.69 -2.01
C ARG A 123 -7.46 -1.99 -3.37
N GLU A 124 -8.30 -0.99 -3.51
CA GLU A 124 -8.39 -0.18 -4.74
C GLU A 124 -7.04 0.49 -5.06
N ARG A 125 -6.34 1.03 -4.05
CA ARG A 125 -5.01 1.64 -4.26
C ARG A 125 -3.98 0.62 -4.73
N ILE A 126 -3.96 -0.58 -4.13
CA ILE A 126 -3.07 -1.67 -4.55
C ILE A 126 -3.37 -2.09 -6.01
N HIS A 127 -4.65 -2.26 -6.37
CA HIS A 127 -5.05 -2.58 -7.74
C HIS A 127 -4.67 -1.49 -8.74
N ARG A 128 -4.81 -0.24 -8.34
CA ARG A 128 -4.48 0.91 -9.20
C ARG A 128 -2.99 0.93 -9.56
N VAL A 129 -2.11 0.61 -8.62
CA VAL A 129 -0.67 0.47 -8.91
C VAL A 129 -0.44 -0.64 -9.94
N ALA A 130 -1.04 -1.81 -9.74
CA ALA A 130 -0.93 -2.94 -10.65
C ALA A 130 -1.39 -2.59 -12.07
N SER A 131 -2.54 -1.93 -12.19
CA SER A 131 -3.14 -1.60 -13.48
C SER A 131 -2.36 -0.52 -14.23
N ASN A 132 -1.82 0.48 -13.53
CA ASN A 132 -1.09 1.58 -14.17
C ASN A 132 0.32 1.19 -14.60
N SER A 133 0.95 0.25 -13.90
CA SER A 133 2.32 -0.17 -14.21
C SER A 133 2.40 -1.37 -15.16
N ASN A 134 1.28 -2.01 -15.50
CA ASN A 134 1.25 -3.31 -16.19
C ASN A 134 2.16 -4.37 -15.54
N ALA A 135 2.36 -4.28 -14.24
CA ALA A 135 3.30 -5.12 -13.52
C ALA A 135 2.84 -6.58 -13.46
N ASP A 136 3.79 -7.49 -13.64
CA ASP A 136 3.59 -8.93 -13.37
C ASP A 136 3.53 -9.20 -11.88
N VAL A 137 4.28 -8.40 -11.10
CA VAL A 137 4.38 -8.52 -9.64
C VAL A 137 4.27 -7.15 -8.99
N VAL A 138 3.39 -7.02 -8.00
CA VAL A 138 3.30 -5.86 -7.12
C VAL A 138 3.80 -6.25 -5.74
N ILE A 139 4.88 -5.62 -5.29
CA ILE A 139 5.41 -5.76 -3.95
C ILE A 139 4.82 -4.64 -3.09
N THR A 140 4.10 -4.98 -2.04
CA THR A 140 3.52 -4.02 -1.12
C THR A 140 4.24 -4.10 0.22
N GLU A 141 4.95 -3.04 0.57
CA GLU A 141 5.57 -2.89 1.88
C GLU A 141 4.62 -2.19 2.84
N ILE A 142 4.35 -2.85 3.97
CA ILE A 142 3.53 -2.28 5.05
C ILE A 142 4.45 -1.69 6.10
N GLY A 143 4.35 -0.38 6.30
CA GLY A 143 5.05 0.36 7.35
C GLY A 143 4.59 -0.05 8.76
N GLY A 144 5.37 0.33 9.76
CA GLY A 144 5.10 -0.03 11.16
C GLY A 144 5.42 -1.49 11.48
N THR A 145 4.89 -1.95 12.61
CA THR A 145 5.06 -3.33 13.09
C THR A 145 3.72 -4.06 13.10
N VAL A 146 3.76 -5.38 12.93
CA VAL A 146 2.58 -6.23 13.12
C VAL A 146 2.18 -6.17 14.59
N GLY A 147 0.94 -5.74 14.87
CA GLY A 147 0.43 -5.51 16.23
C GLY A 147 0.18 -4.04 16.54
N ASP A 148 0.74 -3.11 15.77
CA ASP A 148 0.38 -1.71 15.88
C ASP A 148 -1.05 -1.50 15.39
N ILE A 149 -1.87 -0.81 16.17
CA ILE A 149 -3.29 -0.60 15.85
C ILE A 149 -3.48 0.12 14.52
N GLU A 150 -2.56 1.02 14.17
CA GLU A 150 -2.57 1.78 12.94
C GLU A 150 -2.36 0.91 11.70
N SER A 151 -1.67 -0.22 11.84
CA SER A 151 -1.37 -1.14 10.73
C SER A 151 -2.48 -2.15 10.48
N LEU A 152 -3.42 -2.33 11.40
CA LEU A 152 -4.47 -3.36 11.30
C LEU A 152 -5.33 -3.25 10.04
N PRO A 153 -5.81 -2.06 9.60
CA PRO A 153 -6.60 -1.98 8.37
C PRO A 153 -5.82 -2.41 7.12
N PHE A 154 -4.51 -2.14 7.07
CA PHE A 154 -3.65 -2.60 5.98
C PHE A 154 -3.49 -4.12 5.98
N LEU A 155 -3.24 -4.71 7.15
CA LEU A 155 -3.12 -6.16 7.29
C LEU A 155 -4.42 -6.86 6.91
N GLU A 156 -5.56 -6.35 7.38
CA GLU A 156 -6.89 -6.88 7.03
C GLU A 156 -7.14 -6.81 5.52
N ALA A 157 -6.86 -5.66 4.90
CA ALA A 157 -6.99 -5.50 3.45
C ALA A 157 -6.11 -6.50 2.67
N CYS A 158 -4.89 -6.76 3.15
CA CYS A 158 -3.98 -7.71 2.52
C CYS A 158 -4.42 -9.16 2.68
N LEU A 159 -4.97 -9.54 3.85
CA LEU A 159 -5.51 -10.88 4.08
C LEU A 159 -6.64 -11.21 3.11
N LEU A 160 -7.46 -10.23 2.73
CA LEU A 160 -8.54 -10.41 1.75
C LEU A 160 -8.04 -10.75 0.32
N TYR A 161 -6.75 -10.55 0.03
CA TYR A 161 -6.13 -11.02 -1.22
C TYR A 161 -5.68 -12.47 -1.16
N THR A 162 -5.38 -12.96 0.04
CA THR A 162 -4.72 -14.27 0.22
C THR A 162 -5.67 -15.36 0.67
N SER A 163 -6.82 -14.97 1.24
CA SER A 163 -7.84 -15.91 1.71
C SER A 163 -9.13 -15.71 0.92
N PRO A 164 -9.69 -16.76 0.32
CA PRO A 164 -11.04 -16.67 -0.22
C PRO A 164 -11.98 -16.30 0.94
N SER A 165 -12.81 -15.27 0.74
CA SER A 165 -13.84 -14.91 1.70
C SER A 165 -14.75 -16.13 1.94
N PRO A 166 -15.24 -16.35 3.16
CA PRO A 166 -16.28 -17.35 3.39
C PRO A 166 -17.48 -17.20 2.44
N ARG A 167 -17.77 -15.98 2.01
CA ARG A 167 -18.81 -15.70 0.99
C ARG A 167 -18.43 -16.23 -0.39
N ASP A 168 -17.16 -16.10 -0.78
CA ASP A 168 -16.69 -16.60 -2.09
C ASP A 168 -16.76 -18.14 -2.14
N VAL A 169 -16.64 -18.80 -0.99
CA VAL A 169 -16.77 -20.27 -0.86
C VAL A 169 -18.24 -20.69 -0.90
N GLU A 170 -19.15 -19.88 -0.38
CA GLU A 170 -20.60 -20.19 -0.41
C GLU A 170 -21.18 -19.98 -1.83
N GLU A 171 -20.80 -18.93 -2.56
CA GLU A 171 -21.24 -18.70 -3.93
C GLU A 171 -20.78 -19.81 -4.89
N SER A 172 -19.61 -20.42 -4.62
CA SER A 172 -19.11 -21.55 -5.43
C SER A 172 -19.81 -22.89 -5.16
N ARG A 173 -20.69 -22.95 -4.15
CA ARG A 173 -21.40 -24.18 -3.74
C ARG A 173 -22.90 -24.14 -4.05
N MET A 174 -23.42 -23.09 -4.65
CA MET A 174 -24.78 -23.09 -5.14
C MET A 174 -24.87 -23.84 -6.48
N PRO A 175 -25.76 -24.83 -6.60
CA PRO A 175 -25.93 -25.61 -7.82
C PRO A 175 -26.50 -24.77 -8.97
#